data_78d4af329d03da2d8ddb3757f8110e13
#
_entry.id   78d4af329d03da2d8ddb3757f8110e13
#
_cell.length_a   1.000
_cell.length_b   1.000
_cell.length_c   1.000
_cell.angle_alpha   90.00
_cell.angle_beta   90.00
_cell.angle_gamma   90.00
#
_symmetry.space_group_name_H-M   'P 1'
#
loop_
_entity.id
_entity.type
_entity.pdbx_description
1 polymer ?
#
loop_
_entity_poly.entity_id
_entity_poly.type
_entity_poly.pdbx_seq_one_letter_code
_entity_poly.pdbx_strand_id
1 'polypeptide(L)'
;MNKEKNTTSRRKFMQTTGMAAAGVAFGTNSFNAFSYDRIPGANEKIRVGFIGTGNRGSQMLATFMGMKDCEVGALCDIYEPYITRDRAKVDPRYIRDMPGFIPAMGETFPGKVERYTDYRKLLENKSIDAVCICTPDHWHALQTIHSIQAGKDVYVEKPFSKTIREGRAMVRAAAESKQVVTAGLNRRGASTFMQLAKDIPAGKIGKVTFASACHVSNMYPSGIGKMKPENPPADFNW
;
A
#
# COMPACT_ATOMS: atom_id res chain seq x y z
N MET A 1 45.53 8.64 -15.69
CA MET A 1 44.54 9.72 -15.37
C MET A 1 43.69 9.24 -14.23
N ASN A 2 44.07 9.65 -12.98
CA ASN A 2 43.32 9.31 -11.78
C ASN A 2 42.12 10.24 -11.61
N LYS A 3 40.91 9.70 -11.55
CA LYS A 3 39.70 10.43 -11.13
C LYS A 3 39.62 10.38 -9.61
N GLU A 4 39.96 11.48 -8.96
CA GLU A 4 39.67 11.67 -7.52
C GLU A 4 38.18 11.62 -7.26
N LYS A 5 37.77 10.70 -6.39
CA LYS A 5 36.43 10.66 -5.85
C LYS A 5 36.27 11.76 -4.80
N ASN A 6 35.53 12.80 -5.14
CA ASN A 6 35.19 13.90 -4.23
C ASN A 6 34.16 13.38 -3.20
N THR A 7 34.64 12.84 -2.08
CA THR A 7 33.79 12.45 -0.95
C THR A 7 33.66 13.63 0.00
N THR A 8 32.55 14.32 -0.07
CA THR A 8 32.22 15.40 0.87
C THR A 8 31.97 14.78 2.25
N SER A 9 32.80 15.09 3.25
CA SER A 9 32.64 14.55 4.60
C SER A 9 31.38 15.13 5.29
N ARG A 10 30.73 14.31 6.16
CA ARG A 10 29.55 14.70 6.98
C ARG A 10 29.74 16.08 7.66
N ARG A 11 30.95 16.38 8.13
CA ARG A 11 31.29 17.64 8.80
C ARG A 11 31.22 18.82 7.84
N LYS A 12 31.65 18.66 6.60
CA LYS A 12 31.62 19.70 5.56
C LYS A 12 30.19 19.97 5.07
N PHE A 13 29.36 18.91 4.98
CA PHE A 13 27.93 19.03 4.68
C PHE A 13 27.19 19.80 5.77
N MET A 14 27.42 19.49 7.04
CA MET A 14 26.80 20.19 8.17
C MET A 14 27.23 21.67 8.28
N GLN A 15 28.47 21.99 7.95
CA GLN A 15 28.96 23.37 7.93
C GLN A 15 28.36 24.21 6.80
N THR A 16 28.18 23.64 5.60
CA THR A 16 27.57 24.33 4.47
C THR A 16 26.05 24.51 4.65
N THR A 17 25.37 23.59 5.29
CA THR A 17 23.92 23.72 5.56
C THR A 17 23.64 24.74 6.67
N GLY A 18 24.51 24.83 7.68
CA GLY A 18 24.41 25.84 8.76
C GLY A 18 24.58 27.28 8.27
N MET A 19 25.38 27.51 7.23
CA MET A 19 25.55 28.84 6.64
C MET A 19 24.43 29.24 5.68
N ALA A 20 23.74 28.30 5.05
CA ALA A 20 22.57 28.56 4.21
C ALA A 20 21.31 28.93 5.03
N ALA A 21 21.22 28.47 6.29
CA ALA A 21 20.08 28.78 7.17
C ALA A 21 20.08 30.21 7.72
N ALA A 22 21.21 30.90 7.69
CA ALA A 22 21.34 32.29 8.18
C ALA A 22 20.93 33.35 7.13
N GLY A 23 20.68 32.97 5.87
CA GLY A 23 20.44 33.90 4.76
C GLY A 23 18.97 34.04 4.31
N VAL A 24 18.01 33.33 4.91
CA VAL A 24 16.59 33.33 4.46
C VAL A 24 15.65 33.70 5.62
N ALA A 25 15.92 34.84 6.23
CA ALA A 25 15.02 35.43 7.23
C ALA A 25 14.28 36.62 6.65
N PHE A 26 13.62 36.51 5.48
CA PHE A 26 12.57 37.45 5.02
C PHE A 26 11.87 36.86 3.81
N GLY A 27 10.72 36.24 4.07
CA GLY A 27 9.80 35.76 3.01
C GLY A 27 8.76 34.85 3.62
N THR A 28 7.64 35.41 4.06
CA THR A 28 6.50 34.69 4.60
C THR A 28 5.80 33.87 3.52
N ASN A 29 6.26 32.66 3.30
CA ASN A 29 5.45 31.59 2.76
C ASN A 29 5.59 30.41 3.70
N SER A 30 4.49 30.10 4.38
CA SER A 30 4.37 28.95 5.27
C SER A 30 4.54 27.67 4.44
N PHE A 31 5.78 27.26 4.21
CA PHE A 31 6.07 25.90 3.84
C PHE A 31 5.75 25.05 5.07
N ASN A 32 4.70 24.23 4.96
CA ASN A 32 4.36 23.26 5.98
C ASN A 32 5.60 22.41 6.29
N ALA A 33 6.17 22.62 7.46
CA ALA A 33 7.38 21.95 7.96
C ALA A 33 7.23 20.42 8.13
N PHE A 34 6.07 19.86 7.79
CA PHE A 34 5.75 18.43 7.95
C PHE A 34 6.45 17.50 6.95
N SER A 35 7.05 18.04 5.89
CA SER A 35 7.76 17.22 4.90
C SER A 35 9.28 17.17 5.09
N TYR A 36 9.84 17.91 6.06
CA TYR A 36 11.29 18.02 6.25
C TYR A 36 11.84 17.24 7.45
N ASP A 37 10.99 16.68 8.30
CA ASP A 37 11.44 15.93 9.47
C ASP A 37 12.01 14.53 9.15
N ARG A 38 11.91 14.09 7.90
CA ARG A 38 12.54 12.86 7.44
C ARG A 38 13.17 13.06 6.06
N ILE A 39 14.41 13.49 6.04
CA ILE A 39 15.31 13.07 4.96
C ILE A 39 15.68 11.64 5.35
N PRO A 40 15.21 10.60 4.63
CA PRO A 40 15.61 9.24 4.93
C PRO A 40 17.14 9.21 4.89
N GLY A 41 17.74 8.92 6.03
CA GLY A 41 19.15 8.56 6.04
C GLY A 41 19.30 7.33 5.15
N ALA A 42 20.46 7.12 4.55
CA ALA A 42 20.70 5.99 3.62
C ALA A 42 20.41 4.59 4.25
N ASN A 43 19.94 4.52 5.49
CA ASN A 43 19.59 3.32 6.25
C ASN A 43 18.17 3.33 6.82
N GLU A 44 17.35 4.34 6.55
CA GLU A 44 15.97 4.39 7.07
C GLU A 44 15.03 3.69 6.08
N LYS A 45 14.28 2.71 6.60
CA LYS A 45 13.27 1.98 5.84
C LYS A 45 11.96 2.76 5.82
N ILE A 46 11.23 2.61 4.72
CA ILE A 46 9.85 3.11 4.61
C ILE A 46 8.96 2.27 5.53
N ARG A 47 8.31 2.90 6.50
CA ARG A 47 7.39 2.24 7.41
C ARG A 47 5.99 2.18 6.84
N VAL A 48 5.54 0.95 6.54
CA VAL A 48 4.26 0.71 5.87
C VAL A 48 3.21 0.22 6.85
N GLY A 49 2.05 0.88 6.84
CA GLY A 49 0.84 0.44 7.52
C GLY A 49 -0.06 -0.36 6.57
N PHE A 50 -0.60 -1.48 7.01
CA PHE A 50 -1.52 -2.31 6.22
C PHE A 50 -2.94 -2.12 6.69
N ILE A 51 -3.85 -1.77 5.77
CA ILE A 51 -5.29 -1.62 6.01
C ILE A 51 -6.01 -2.72 5.25
N GLY A 52 -6.59 -3.67 5.99
CA GLY A 52 -7.12 -4.92 5.46
C GLY A 52 -6.04 -6.00 5.35
N THR A 53 -5.97 -6.90 6.34
CA THR A 53 -4.93 -7.94 6.44
C THR A 53 -5.49 -9.36 6.24
N GLY A 54 -6.62 -9.45 5.53
CA GLY A 54 -7.19 -10.70 5.05
C GLY A 54 -6.33 -11.37 3.97
N ASN A 55 -6.93 -12.22 3.13
CA ASN A 55 -6.17 -13.02 2.15
C ASN A 55 -5.25 -12.16 1.27
N ARG A 56 -5.79 -11.15 0.60
CA ARG A 56 -4.97 -10.30 -0.28
C ARG A 56 -3.97 -9.46 0.49
N GLY A 57 -4.39 -8.88 1.60
CA GLY A 57 -3.49 -8.11 2.48
C GLY A 57 -2.31 -8.93 2.98
N SER A 58 -2.50 -10.21 3.29
CA SER A 58 -1.42 -11.10 3.71
C SER A 58 -0.42 -11.41 2.59
N GLN A 59 -0.89 -11.55 1.35
CA GLN A 59 0.01 -11.69 0.20
C GLN A 59 0.88 -10.44 0.00
N MET A 60 0.27 -9.26 0.13
CA MET A 60 0.99 -7.99 0.06
C MET A 60 1.95 -7.84 1.24
N LEU A 61 1.51 -8.18 2.46
CA LEU A 61 2.35 -8.16 3.66
C LEU A 61 3.62 -8.99 3.45
N ALA A 62 3.50 -10.23 2.98
CA ALA A 62 4.63 -11.10 2.68
C ALA A 62 5.55 -10.49 1.61
N THR A 63 4.99 -9.84 0.58
CA THR A 63 5.75 -9.16 -0.47
C THR A 63 6.58 -8.02 0.10
N PHE A 64 5.97 -7.14 0.89
CA PHE A 64 6.66 -5.98 1.49
C PHE A 64 7.69 -6.40 2.54
N MET A 65 7.43 -7.46 3.32
CA MET A 65 8.41 -8.03 4.26
C MET A 65 9.67 -8.55 3.57
N GLY A 66 9.57 -8.94 2.29
CA GLY A 66 10.72 -9.34 1.48
C GLY A 66 11.55 -8.19 0.91
N MET A 67 11.08 -6.94 1.00
CA MET A 67 11.79 -5.77 0.50
C MET A 67 12.79 -5.26 1.54
N LYS A 68 13.98 -4.84 1.09
CA LYS A 68 15.06 -4.40 1.98
C LYS A 68 14.87 -2.99 2.51
N ASP A 69 14.16 -2.16 1.76
CA ASP A 69 13.90 -0.74 1.99
C ASP A 69 12.56 -0.45 2.66
N CYS A 70 11.80 -1.50 2.99
CA CYS A 70 10.51 -1.39 3.67
C CYS A 70 10.53 -2.13 5.02
N GLU A 71 9.69 -1.66 5.94
CA GLU A 71 9.35 -2.39 7.16
C GLU A 71 7.86 -2.25 7.48
N VAL A 72 7.30 -3.27 8.11
CA VAL A 72 5.91 -3.27 8.57
C VAL A 72 5.84 -2.50 9.88
N GLY A 73 5.14 -1.37 9.89
CA GLY A 73 4.98 -0.51 11.07
C GLY A 73 3.63 -0.68 11.77
N ALA A 74 2.58 -1.03 11.01
CA ALA A 74 1.24 -1.18 11.58
C ALA A 74 0.37 -2.14 10.77
N LEU A 75 -0.58 -2.79 11.47
CA LEU A 75 -1.65 -3.60 10.89
C LEU A 75 -3.00 -3.06 11.34
N CYS A 76 -3.97 -3.02 10.42
CA CYS A 76 -5.34 -2.61 10.70
C CYS A 76 -6.34 -3.53 10.01
N ASP A 77 -7.26 -4.08 10.77
CA ASP A 77 -8.40 -4.85 10.26
C ASP A 77 -9.55 -4.74 11.24
N ILE A 78 -10.78 -5.10 10.83
CA ILE A 78 -11.94 -5.18 11.72
C ILE A 78 -12.10 -6.58 12.34
N TYR A 79 -11.33 -7.57 11.88
CA TYR A 79 -11.37 -8.94 12.37
C TYR A 79 -10.10 -9.24 13.19
N GLU A 80 -10.25 -9.43 14.49
CA GLU A 80 -9.15 -9.55 15.46
C GLU A 80 -8.11 -10.61 15.08
N PRO A 81 -8.45 -11.82 14.60
CA PRO A 81 -7.46 -12.80 14.16
C PRO A 81 -6.54 -12.32 13.06
N TYR A 82 -7.04 -11.44 12.18
CA TYR A 82 -6.22 -10.85 11.10
C TYR A 82 -5.27 -9.77 11.62
N ILE A 83 -5.65 -9.06 12.69
CA ILE A 83 -4.80 -8.05 13.34
C ILE A 83 -3.69 -8.73 14.14
N THR A 84 -4.06 -9.76 14.93
CA THR A 84 -3.13 -10.49 15.79
C THR A 84 -2.25 -11.47 15.02
N ARG A 85 -2.64 -11.79 13.78
CA ARG A 85 -2.01 -12.80 12.92
C ARG A 85 -2.04 -14.19 13.52
N ASP A 86 -3.09 -14.48 14.29
CA ASP A 86 -3.30 -15.76 14.96
C ASP A 86 -4.35 -16.60 14.22
N ARG A 87 -3.86 -17.55 13.43
CA ARG A 87 -4.73 -18.45 12.65
C ARG A 87 -5.62 -19.32 13.53
N ALA A 88 -5.18 -19.66 14.74
CA ALA A 88 -5.95 -20.52 15.64
C ALA A 88 -7.23 -19.85 16.15
N LYS A 89 -7.27 -18.53 16.14
CA LYS A 89 -8.45 -17.73 16.51
C LYS A 89 -9.44 -17.52 15.38
N VAL A 90 -9.12 -17.90 14.14
CA VAL A 90 -10.06 -17.75 13.02
C VAL A 90 -11.27 -18.64 13.24
N ASP A 91 -12.46 -18.07 13.03
CA ASP A 91 -13.72 -18.80 13.15
C ASP A 91 -13.69 -20.12 12.34
N PRO A 92 -13.93 -21.27 12.96
CA PRO A 92 -13.88 -22.57 12.30
C PRO A 92 -14.79 -22.69 11.07
N ARG A 93 -15.87 -21.90 11.00
CA ARG A 93 -16.76 -21.87 9.85
C ARG A 93 -16.03 -21.38 8.60
N TYR A 94 -15.20 -20.34 8.74
CA TYR A 94 -14.42 -19.80 7.61
C TYR A 94 -13.34 -20.78 7.16
N ILE A 95 -12.68 -21.45 8.10
CA ILE A 95 -11.68 -22.47 7.77
C ILE A 95 -12.33 -23.64 7.02
N ARG A 96 -13.52 -24.06 7.44
CA ARG A 96 -14.27 -25.15 6.79
C ARG A 96 -14.79 -24.77 5.43
N ASP A 97 -15.44 -23.60 5.31
CA ASP A 97 -16.22 -23.24 4.13
C ASP A 97 -15.37 -22.54 3.06
N MET A 98 -14.31 -21.88 3.46
CA MET A 98 -13.42 -21.12 2.56
C MET A 98 -11.92 -21.28 2.90
N PRO A 99 -11.39 -22.50 3.00
CA PRO A 99 -10.03 -22.74 3.50
C PRO A 99 -8.94 -22.05 2.66
N GLY A 100 -9.14 -21.95 1.34
CA GLY A 100 -8.20 -21.33 0.41
C GLY A 100 -8.17 -19.79 0.48
N PHE A 101 -9.13 -19.18 1.19
CA PHE A 101 -9.18 -17.73 1.37
C PHE A 101 -8.64 -17.25 2.72
N ILE A 102 -8.39 -18.18 3.66
CA ILE A 102 -7.79 -17.85 4.95
C ILE A 102 -6.27 -17.77 4.77
N PRO A 103 -5.65 -16.62 5.10
CA PRO A 103 -4.21 -16.46 4.96
C PRO A 103 -3.44 -17.40 5.90
N ALA A 104 -2.18 -17.65 5.58
CA ALA A 104 -1.30 -18.48 6.41
C ALA A 104 -1.15 -17.89 7.80
N MET A 105 -0.82 -16.64 7.96
CA MET A 105 -0.60 -15.93 9.24
C MET A 105 0.50 -16.55 10.12
N GLY A 106 0.85 -15.88 11.19
CA GLY A 106 1.92 -16.30 12.10
C GLY A 106 3.29 -15.71 11.74
N GLU A 107 3.32 -14.63 10.96
CA GLU A 107 4.54 -13.95 10.58
C GLU A 107 5.27 -13.36 11.80
N THR A 108 6.59 -13.44 11.79
CA THR A 108 7.44 -12.76 12.78
C THR A 108 7.93 -11.43 12.20
N PHE A 109 7.69 -10.36 12.93
CA PHE A 109 8.13 -9.01 12.53
C PHE A 109 9.44 -8.65 13.24
N PRO A 110 10.44 -8.11 12.53
CA PRO A 110 11.73 -7.76 13.13
C PRO A 110 11.66 -6.55 14.08
N GLY A 111 10.58 -5.77 14.00
CA GLY A 111 10.36 -4.56 14.80
C GLY A 111 8.99 -4.54 15.47
N LYS A 112 8.74 -3.45 16.22
CA LYS A 112 7.42 -3.21 16.83
C LYS A 112 6.39 -2.92 15.74
N VAL A 113 5.32 -3.72 15.68
CA VAL A 113 4.17 -3.52 14.80
C VAL A 113 2.96 -3.13 15.64
N GLU A 114 2.42 -1.96 15.36
CA GLU A 114 1.22 -1.47 16.04
C GLU A 114 -0.04 -2.06 15.41
N ARG A 115 -1.11 -2.19 16.20
CA ARG A 115 -2.33 -2.87 15.81
C ARG A 115 -3.54 -1.97 16.02
N TYR A 116 -4.39 -1.86 15.00
CA TYR A 116 -5.53 -0.96 14.96
C TYR A 116 -6.78 -1.71 14.46
N THR A 117 -7.93 -1.38 15.03
CA THR A 117 -9.25 -1.79 14.51
C THR A 117 -9.88 -0.70 13.65
N ASP A 118 -9.44 0.56 13.83
CA ASP A 118 -9.89 1.72 13.04
C ASP A 118 -8.70 2.28 12.22
N TYR A 119 -8.82 2.24 10.91
CA TYR A 119 -7.76 2.73 10.01
C TYR A 119 -7.48 4.22 10.19
N ARG A 120 -8.44 5.02 10.64
CA ARG A 120 -8.23 6.46 10.91
C ARG A 120 -7.20 6.65 12.01
N LYS A 121 -7.22 5.79 13.03
CA LYS A 121 -6.21 5.78 14.10
C LYS A 121 -4.83 5.37 13.59
N LEU A 122 -4.77 4.44 12.65
CA LEU A 122 -3.51 4.12 11.97
C LEU A 122 -2.98 5.34 11.21
N LEU A 123 -3.85 6.08 10.51
CA LEU A 123 -3.45 7.27 9.75
C LEU A 123 -2.94 8.42 10.63
N GLU A 124 -3.39 8.53 11.87
CA GLU A 124 -2.88 9.49 12.86
C GLU A 124 -1.43 9.19 13.28
N ASN A 125 -0.96 7.96 13.10
CA ASN A 125 0.39 7.55 13.50
C ASN A 125 1.46 8.20 12.61
N LYS A 126 2.25 9.09 13.21
CA LYS A 126 3.29 9.85 12.51
C LYS A 126 4.51 9.01 12.12
N SER A 127 4.67 7.83 12.71
CA SER A 127 5.76 6.92 12.37
C SER A 127 5.50 6.08 11.12
N ILE A 128 4.31 6.14 10.54
CA ILE A 128 3.95 5.46 9.30
C ILE A 128 4.13 6.42 8.13
N ASP A 129 4.87 6.01 7.12
CA ASP A 129 5.17 6.81 5.93
C ASP A 129 4.17 6.53 4.80
N ALA A 130 3.84 5.26 4.60
CA ALA A 130 2.98 4.78 3.53
C ALA A 130 1.94 3.79 4.03
N VAL A 131 0.85 3.63 3.30
CA VAL A 131 -0.17 2.61 3.58
C VAL A 131 -0.41 1.70 2.38
N CYS A 132 -0.64 0.41 2.67
CA CYS A 132 -1.08 -0.58 1.72
C CYS A 132 -2.55 -0.93 2.02
N ILE A 133 -3.46 -0.58 1.10
CA ILE A 133 -4.90 -0.75 1.26
C ILE A 133 -5.34 -2.01 0.50
N CYS A 134 -5.84 -3.01 1.24
CA CYS A 134 -6.30 -4.30 0.72
C CYS A 134 -7.67 -4.69 1.30
N THR A 135 -8.48 -3.72 1.65
CA THR A 135 -9.85 -3.89 2.13
C THR A 135 -10.80 -4.31 0.99
N PRO A 136 -12.09 -4.56 1.26
CA PRO A 136 -13.09 -4.72 0.20
C PRO A 136 -13.22 -3.45 -0.66
N ASP A 137 -13.56 -3.65 -1.92
CA ASP A 137 -13.54 -2.64 -3.00
C ASP A 137 -14.20 -1.31 -2.67
N HIS A 138 -15.30 -1.36 -1.93
CA HIS A 138 -16.10 -0.17 -1.56
C HIS A 138 -15.42 0.75 -0.54
N TRP A 139 -14.33 0.29 0.10
CA TRP A 139 -13.52 1.09 1.01
C TRP A 139 -12.32 1.76 0.33
N HIS A 140 -11.87 1.25 -0.83
CA HIS A 140 -10.62 1.66 -1.46
C HIS A 140 -10.54 3.17 -1.71
N ALA A 141 -11.58 3.76 -2.31
CA ALA A 141 -11.58 5.18 -2.64
C ALA A 141 -11.53 6.07 -1.39
N LEU A 142 -12.38 5.78 -0.41
CA LEU A 142 -12.45 6.55 0.83
C LEU A 142 -11.14 6.48 1.61
N GLN A 143 -10.62 5.27 1.80
CA GLN A 143 -9.36 5.06 2.53
C GLN A 143 -8.17 5.68 1.82
N THR A 144 -8.12 5.63 0.48
CA THR A 144 -7.08 6.31 -0.31
C THR A 144 -7.11 7.81 -0.09
N ILE A 145 -8.29 8.43 -0.20
CA ILE A 145 -8.44 9.89 -0.01
C ILE A 145 -8.04 10.30 1.41
N HIS A 146 -8.51 9.58 2.42
CA HIS A 146 -8.14 9.86 3.81
C HIS A 146 -6.65 9.68 4.08
N SER A 147 -6.01 8.70 3.44
CA SER A 147 -4.56 8.47 3.57
C SER A 147 -3.75 9.62 2.96
N ILE A 148 -4.14 10.08 1.78
CA ILE A 148 -3.56 11.26 1.13
C ILE A 148 -3.69 12.49 2.03
N GLN A 149 -4.89 12.74 2.59
CA GLN A 149 -5.16 13.85 3.49
C GLN A 149 -4.35 13.78 4.79
N ALA A 150 -4.05 12.55 5.25
CA ALA A 150 -3.19 12.32 6.41
C ALA A 150 -1.68 12.43 6.08
N GLY A 151 -1.33 12.73 4.82
CA GLY A 151 0.06 12.87 4.36
C GLY A 151 0.79 11.54 4.18
N LYS A 152 0.07 10.44 3.89
CA LYS A 152 0.65 9.12 3.66
C LYS A 152 0.73 8.81 2.19
N ASP A 153 1.83 8.20 1.75
CA ASP A 153 1.88 7.56 0.46
C ASP A 153 0.95 6.34 0.42
N VAL A 154 0.43 6.00 -0.76
CA VAL A 154 -0.64 5.00 -0.86
C VAL A 154 -0.35 3.97 -1.95
N TYR A 155 -0.37 2.71 -1.57
CA TYR A 155 -0.61 1.60 -2.47
C TYR A 155 -2.03 1.08 -2.23
N VAL A 156 -2.90 1.10 -3.24
CA VAL A 156 -4.26 0.57 -3.15
C VAL A 156 -4.46 -0.59 -4.12
N GLU A 157 -5.03 -1.69 -3.63
CA GLU A 157 -5.33 -2.86 -4.45
C GLU A 157 -6.42 -2.59 -5.50
N LYS A 158 -6.41 -3.44 -6.53
CA LYS A 158 -7.45 -3.43 -7.56
C LYS A 158 -8.75 -4.10 -7.03
N PRO A 159 -9.92 -3.68 -7.50
CA PRO A 159 -10.23 -2.47 -8.23
C PRO A 159 -10.12 -1.25 -7.31
N PHE A 160 -9.38 -0.22 -7.71
CA PHE A 160 -9.10 0.92 -6.86
C PHE A 160 -10.32 1.84 -6.61
N SER A 161 -11.37 1.72 -7.41
CA SER A 161 -12.64 2.41 -7.18
C SER A 161 -13.81 1.55 -7.66
N LYS A 162 -14.96 1.71 -7.04
CA LYS A 162 -16.19 1.00 -7.40
C LYS A 162 -16.99 1.78 -8.46
N THR A 163 -16.84 3.10 -8.49
CA THR A 163 -17.53 3.98 -9.42
C THR A 163 -16.55 4.96 -10.08
N ILE A 164 -16.94 5.46 -11.27
CA ILE A 164 -16.17 6.50 -11.96
C ILE A 164 -16.06 7.76 -11.11
N ARG A 165 -17.09 8.12 -10.37
CA ARG A 165 -17.11 9.30 -9.48
C ARG A 165 -16.06 9.17 -8.36
N GLU A 166 -15.96 8.01 -7.74
CA GLU A 166 -14.92 7.71 -6.74
C GLU A 166 -13.52 7.82 -7.34
N GLY A 167 -13.28 7.18 -8.48
CA GLY A 167 -12.00 7.26 -9.18
C GLY A 167 -11.59 8.70 -9.52
N ARG A 168 -12.54 9.53 -9.96
CA ARG A 168 -12.28 10.96 -10.24
C ARG A 168 -11.97 11.74 -8.96
N ALA A 169 -12.60 11.40 -7.83
CA ALA A 169 -12.28 12.01 -6.54
C ALA A 169 -10.87 11.64 -6.07
N MET A 170 -10.47 10.37 -6.22
CA MET A 170 -9.11 9.91 -5.91
C MET A 170 -8.06 10.64 -6.76
N VAL A 171 -8.29 10.77 -8.07
CA VAL A 171 -7.38 11.49 -8.98
C VAL A 171 -7.20 12.94 -8.56
N ARG A 172 -8.30 13.63 -8.18
CA ARG A 172 -8.20 15.00 -7.68
C ARG A 172 -7.39 15.08 -6.40
N ALA A 173 -7.70 14.23 -5.42
CA ALA A 173 -6.97 14.20 -4.14
C ALA A 173 -5.48 13.94 -4.35
N ALA A 174 -5.11 13.01 -5.24
CA ALA A 174 -3.72 12.74 -5.57
C ALA A 174 -3.05 13.92 -6.27
N ALA A 175 -3.72 14.56 -7.24
CA ALA A 175 -3.17 15.70 -7.98
C ALA A 175 -2.96 16.96 -7.11
N GLU A 176 -3.77 17.14 -6.08
CA GLU A 176 -3.70 18.25 -5.12
C GLU A 176 -2.72 17.98 -3.97
N SER A 177 -2.08 16.81 -3.95
CA SER A 177 -1.18 16.39 -2.89
C SER A 177 0.27 16.21 -3.40
N LYS A 178 1.19 15.95 -2.46
CA LYS A 178 2.58 15.57 -2.77
C LYS A 178 2.81 14.06 -2.61
N GLN A 179 1.79 13.31 -2.18
CA GLN A 179 1.89 11.90 -1.89
C GLN A 179 1.96 11.07 -3.17
N VAL A 180 2.74 10.00 -3.11
CA VAL A 180 2.78 8.99 -4.18
C VAL A 180 1.57 8.07 -4.02
N VAL A 181 0.76 7.95 -5.06
CA VAL A 181 -0.42 7.07 -5.08
C VAL A 181 -0.29 6.06 -6.21
N THR A 182 -0.29 4.79 -5.86
CA THR A 182 -0.13 3.69 -6.82
C THR A 182 -1.27 2.69 -6.73
N ALA A 183 -1.83 2.30 -7.88
CA ALA A 183 -2.83 1.25 -7.98
C ALA A 183 -2.17 -0.12 -8.22
N GLY A 184 -2.57 -1.13 -7.47
CA GLY A 184 -2.04 -2.48 -7.48
C GLY A 184 -2.43 -3.30 -8.70
N LEU A 185 -1.99 -2.92 -9.88
CA LEU A 185 -2.17 -3.66 -11.14
C LEU A 185 -1.04 -4.69 -11.31
N ASN A 186 -1.00 -5.69 -10.44
CA ASN A 186 0.08 -6.65 -10.29
C ASN A 186 0.55 -7.31 -11.60
N ARG A 187 -0.36 -7.67 -12.52
CA ARG A 187 0.03 -8.27 -13.81
C ARG A 187 0.84 -7.34 -14.69
N ARG A 188 0.63 -6.03 -14.61
CA ARG A 188 1.42 -5.05 -15.40
C ARG A 188 2.89 -5.02 -15.00
N GLY A 189 3.22 -5.39 -13.77
CA GLY A 189 4.58 -5.50 -13.27
C GLY A 189 5.26 -6.85 -13.57
N ALA A 190 4.54 -7.84 -14.11
CA ALA A 190 5.14 -9.12 -14.46
C ALA A 190 6.07 -8.98 -15.68
N SER A 191 7.25 -9.62 -15.63
CA SER A 191 8.30 -9.51 -16.64
C SER A 191 7.80 -9.75 -18.07
N THR A 192 6.94 -10.75 -18.25
CA THR A 192 6.32 -11.05 -19.54
C THR A 192 5.52 -9.88 -20.10
N PHE A 193 4.65 -9.25 -19.27
CA PHE A 193 3.85 -8.12 -19.72
C PHE A 193 4.70 -6.87 -19.93
N MET A 194 5.73 -6.67 -19.13
CA MET A 194 6.69 -5.57 -19.34
C MET A 194 7.48 -5.76 -20.64
N GLN A 195 7.84 -7.00 -20.99
CA GLN A 195 8.50 -7.28 -22.25
C GLN A 195 7.55 -7.08 -23.45
N LEU A 196 6.32 -7.58 -23.38
CA LEU A 196 5.32 -7.39 -24.42
C LEU A 196 4.99 -5.90 -24.67
N ALA A 197 4.97 -5.09 -23.59
CA ALA A 197 4.77 -3.66 -23.71
C ALA A 197 5.88 -2.94 -24.51
N LYS A 198 7.07 -3.53 -24.61
CA LYS A 198 8.17 -3.04 -25.47
C LYS A 198 8.12 -3.65 -26.86
N ASP A 199 7.83 -4.95 -26.94
CA ASP A 199 7.92 -5.73 -28.19
C ASP A 199 6.80 -5.42 -29.17
N ILE A 200 5.58 -5.18 -28.68
CA ILE A 200 4.42 -4.88 -29.53
C ILE A 200 4.60 -3.53 -30.27
N PRO A 201 4.91 -2.41 -29.61
CA PRO A 201 5.17 -1.15 -30.30
C PRO A 201 6.40 -1.20 -31.21
N ALA A 202 7.39 -2.05 -30.88
CA ALA A 202 8.57 -2.26 -31.71
C ALA A 202 8.28 -3.11 -32.99
N GLY A 203 7.04 -3.52 -33.20
CA GLY A 203 6.62 -4.23 -34.40
C GLY A 203 7.00 -5.72 -34.42
N LYS A 204 7.43 -6.34 -33.31
CA LYS A 204 7.87 -7.75 -33.29
C LYS A 204 6.78 -8.74 -33.68
N ILE A 205 5.51 -8.36 -33.53
CA ILE A 205 4.34 -9.17 -33.96
C ILE A 205 3.68 -8.58 -35.21
N GLY A 206 4.35 -7.64 -35.90
CA GLY A 206 3.79 -6.92 -37.04
C GLY A 206 2.74 -5.88 -36.65
N LYS A 207 1.95 -5.45 -37.63
CA LYS A 207 0.87 -4.48 -37.39
C LYS A 207 -0.29 -5.12 -36.66
N VAL A 208 -0.61 -4.63 -35.48
CA VAL A 208 -1.79 -5.08 -34.72
C VAL A 208 -3.05 -4.51 -35.38
N THR A 209 -3.87 -5.38 -35.91
CA THR A 209 -5.15 -5.02 -36.56
C THR A 209 -6.36 -5.36 -35.69
N PHE A 210 -6.20 -6.26 -34.75
CA PHE A 210 -7.27 -6.70 -33.85
C PHE A 210 -6.68 -7.14 -32.52
N ALA A 211 -7.39 -6.84 -31.43
CA ALA A 211 -7.07 -7.32 -30.08
C ALA A 211 -8.36 -7.82 -29.42
N SER A 212 -8.31 -8.97 -28.79
CA SER A 212 -9.43 -9.53 -28.02
C SER A 212 -8.95 -9.89 -26.62
N ALA A 213 -9.76 -9.58 -25.62
CA ALA A 213 -9.55 -10.00 -24.26
C ALA A 213 -10.83 -10.64 -23.73
N CYS A 214 -10.71 -11.84 -23.18
CA CYS A 214 -11.81 -12.51 -22.52
C CYS A 214 -11.35 -13.10 -21.19
N HIS A 215 -12.25 -13.14 -20.22
CA HIS A 215 -12.08 -13.85 -18.98
C HIS A 215 -13.13 -14.95 -18.90
N VAL A 216 -12.67 -16.18 -19.08
CA VAL A 216 -13.54 -17.36 -18.99
C VAL A 216 -13.29 -18.03 -17.65
N SER A 217 -14.09 -17.67 -16.66
CA SER A 217 -14.04 -18.31 -15.35
C SER A 217 -15.43 -18.26 -14.72
N ASN A 218 -15.91 -19.41 -14.30
CA ASN A 218 -17.09 -19.49 -13.45
C ASN A 218 -16.64 -19.90 -12.06
N MET A 219 -16.52 -18.92 -11.15
CA MET A 219 -16.13 -19.16 -9.75
C MET A 219 -17.22 -19.90 -8.97
N TYR A 220 -18.45 -19.87 -9.47
CA TYR A 220 -19.62 -20.46 -8.83
C TYR A 220 -20.45 -21.25 -9.86
N PRO A 221 -19.96 -22.40 -10.34
CA PRO A 221 -20.64 -23.18 -11.37
C PRO A 221 -22.06 -23.61 -10.99
N SER A 222 -22.32 -23.75 -9.70
CA SER A 222 -23.65 -24.09 -9.15
C SER A 222 -24.44 -22.86 -8.65
N GLY A 223 -23.97 -21.64 -8.97
CA GLY A 223 -24.50 -20.38 -8.45
C GLY A 223 -23.97 -20.07 -7.05
N ILE A 224 -24.18 -18.82 -6.62
CA ILE A 224 -23.74 -18.35 -5.28
C ILE A 224 -24.59 -19.00 -4.18
N GLY A 225 -25.72 -19.60 -4.53
CA GLY A 225 -26.66 -20.15 -3.58
C GLY A 225 -27.59 -19.09 -2.98
N LYS A 226 -28.47 -19.52 -2.08
CA LYS A 226 -29.32 -18.61 -1.31
C LYS A 226 -28.54 -18.06 -0.13
N MET A 227 -28.59 -16.76 0.08
CA MET A 227 -28.07 -16.15 1.30
C MET A 227 -28.73 -16.77 2.52
N LYS A 228 -27.93 -17.24 3.46
CA LYS A 228 -28.38 -17.63 4.79
C LYS A 228 -28.02 -16.50 5.76
N PRO A 229 -28.94 -16.02 6.57
CA PRO A 229 -28.60 -15.09 7.65
C PRO A 229 -27.65 -15.81 8.62
N GLU A 230 -26.47 -15.28 8.83
CA GLU A 230 -25.52 -15.75 9.81
C GLU A 230 -25.10 -14.60 10.71
N ASN A 231 -24.96 -14.87 11.99
CA ASN A 231 -24.37 -13.90 12.89
C ASN A 231 -22.88 -13.74 12.56
N PRO A 232 -22.39 -12.51 12.51
CA PRO A 232 -20.95 -12.29 12.36
C PRO A 232 -20.19 -12.93 13.53
N PRO A 233 -18.92 -13.31 13.34
CA PRO A 233 -18.06 -13.69 14.45
C PRO A 233 -18.01 -12.62 15.53
N ALA A 234 -17.89 -13.03 16.79
CA ALA A 234 -17.83 -12.11 17.95
C ALA A 234 -16.62 -11.15 17.88
N ASP A 235 -15.57 -11.57 17.16
CA ASP A 235 -14.30 -10.84 17.04
C ASP A 235 -14.31 -9.76 15.97
N PHE A 236 -15.47 -9.48 15.33
CA PHE A 236 -15.62 -8.37 14.39
C PHE A 236 -15.90 -7.06 15.13
N ASN A 237 -15.13 -6.05 14.81
CA ASN A 237 -15.39 -4.67 15.20
C ASN A 237 -16.10 -3.96 14.05
N TRP A 238 -17.42 -3.74 14.20
CA TRP A 238 -18.28 -3.10 13.20
C TRP A 238 -18.22 -1.58 13.29
#